data_dbb8f76bc4fb5f53b76b53201b05610d
#
_entry.id   dbb8f76bc4fb5f53b76b53201b05610d
#
_cell.length_a   1.000
_cell.length_b   1.000
_cell.length_c   1.000
_cell.angle_alpha   90.00
_cell.angle_beta   90.00
_cell.angle_gamma   90.00
#
_symmetry.space_group_name_H-M   'P 1'
#
loop_
_entity.id
_entity.type
_entity.pdbx_description
1 polymer ?
#
loop_
_entity_poly.entity_id
_entity_poly.type
_entity_poly.pdbx_seq_one_letter_code
_entity_poly.pdbx_strand_id
1 'polypeptide(L)'
;MRKFGLILFLSCLLVITGCSAKEGRPLEDFQYTDQDGQSFGLKDLEGKVWVANLFFTNCTTVCPTLTANMSYIQQQAEEAGLDEVHFVSFSVDPEVDTPEDIKKYAESFAANFSTWHFLTGYSQKEIEDYALNNFKEWVVKPENDDQVIHGTKFFLMNKNGEVISDYPGDVDVPYKQILKDIKSAL
;
A
#
# COMPACT_ATOMS: atom_id res chain seq x y z
N MET A 1 25.43 59.24 -41.54
CA MET A 1 26.02 58.55 -40.42
C MET A 1 24.92 57.79 -39.72
N ARG A 2 24.77 56.51 -40.01
CA ARG A 2 23.66 55.61 -39.53
C ARG A 2 24.06 54.97 -38.24
N LYS A 3 23.34 55.25 -37.16
CA LYS A 3 23.52 54.58 -35.88
C LYS A 3 22.72 53.28 -35.91
N PHE A 4 23.39 52.13 -35.92
CA PHE A 4 22.81 50.82 -35.75
C PHE A 4 22.63 50.54 -34.24
N GLY A 5 21.35 50.53 -33.81
CA GLY A 5 21.01 50.10 -32.48
C GLY A 5 20.99 48.56 -32.42
N LEU A 6 21.84 47.98 -31.62
CA LEU A 6 21.90 46.56 -31.36
C LEU A 6 20.84 46.24 -30.29
N ILE A 7 19.73 45.66 -30.70
CA ILE A 7 18.69 45.15 -29.77
C ILE A 7 19.12 43.78 -29.32
N LEU A 8 19.57 43.73 -28.07
CA LEU A 8 19.93 42.47 -27.38
C LEU A 8 18.66 41.77 -26.94
N PHE A 9 18.22 40.74 -27.65
CA PHE A 9 17.12 39.90 -27.29
C PHE A 9 17.56 38.93 -26.18
N LEU A 10 17.31 39.30 -24.92
CA LEU A 10 17.57 38.43 -23.76
C LEU A 10 16.46 37.39 -23.72
N SER A 11 16.67 36.26 -24.37
CA SER A 11 15.81 35.08 -24.28
C SER A 11 15.90 34.48 -22.90
N CYS A 12 14.92 34.76 -22.05
CA CYS A 12 14.77 34.15 -20.73
C CYS A 12 14.32 32.71 -20.91
N LEU A 13 15.28 31.75 -20.92
CA LEU A 13 14.98 30.32 -20.88
C LEU A 13 14.40 30.01 -19.49
N LEU A 14 13.08 29.93 -19.41
CA LEU A 14 12.38 29.35 -18.27
C LEU A 14 12.71 27.84 -18.24
N VAL A 15 13.71 27.47 -17.47
CA VAL A 15 13.97 26.07 -17.11
C VAL A 15 12.85 25.67 -16.15
N ILE A 16 11.81 25.07 -16.69
CA ILE A 16 10.79 24.37 -15.89
C ILE A 16 11.49 23.13 -15.35
N THR A 17 12.06 23.22 -14.14
CA THR A 17 12.44 22.05 -13.37
C THR A 17 11.13 21.38 -12.94
N GLY A 18 10.58 20.56 -13.83
CA GLY A 18 9.51 19.64 -13.46
C GLY A 18 10.08 18.70 -12.39
N CYS A 19 9.53 18.75 -11.18
CA CYS A 19 9.66 17.63 -10.25
C CYS A 19 9.17 16.40 -11.02
N SER A 20 10.10 15.53 -11.43
CA SER A 20 9.75 14.22 -11.95
C SER A 20 9.14 13.45 -10.78
N ALA A 21 7.81 13.48 -10.65
CA ALA A 21 7.12 12.53 -9.82
C ALA A 21 7.57 11.14 -10.30
N LYS A 22 8.03 10.30 -9.38
CA LYS A 22 8.42 8.93 -9.68
C LYS A 22 7.21 8.28 -10.36
N GLU A 23 7.35 7.85 -11.63
CA GLU A 23 6.26 7.19 -12.35
C GLU A 23 5.84 5.97 -11.53
N GLY A 24 4.59 5.97 -11.07
CA GLY A 24 3.99 4.88 -10.32
C GLY A 24 3.57 3.76 -11.27
N ARG A 25 3.45 2.56 -10.73
CA ARG A 25 2.87 1.42 -11.44
C ARG A 25 1.39 1.35 -11.07
N PRO A 26 0.45 1.53 -12.04
CA PRO A 26 -0.97 1.45 -11.76
C PRO A 26 -1.37 0.04 -11.31
N LEU A 27 -2.33 -0.03 -10.38
CA LEU A 27 -2.94 -1.27 -9.94
C LEU A 27 -4.11 -1.64 -10.84
N GLU A 28 -4.34 -2.93 -11.00
CA GLU A 28 -5.59 -3.46 -11.54
C GLU A 28 -6.74 -3.14 -10.58
N ASP A 29 -7.94 -2.90 -11.12
CA ASP A 29 -9.15 -2.66 -10.32
C ASP A 29 -9.47 -3.89 -9.47
N PHE A 30 -9.98 -3.68 -8.26
CA PHE A 30 -10.43 -4.74 -7.38
C PHE A 30 -11.67 -4.29 -6.58
N GLN A 31 -12.48 -5.29 -6.20
CA GLN A 31 -13.64 -5.11 -5.35
C GLN A 31 -13.81 -6.38 -4.51
N TYR A 32 -13.56 -6.31 -3.21
CA TYR A 32 -13.49 -7.45 -2.31
C TYR A 32 -14.36 -7.23 -1.07
N THR A 33 -14.31 -8.15 -0.11
CA THR A 33 -15.04 -8.05 1.15
C THR A 33 -14.08 -7.66 2.26
N ASP A 34 -14.42 -6.65 3.05
CA ASP A 34 -13.61 -6.23 4.19
C ASP A 34 -13.94 -7.02 5.47
N GLN A 35 -13.26 -6.72 6.58
CA GLN A 35 -13.44 -7.34 7.89
C GLN A 35 -14.83 -7.12 8.52
N ASP A 36 -15.61 -6.18 8.01
CA ASP A 36 -16.99 -5.92 8.45
C ASP A 36 -18.03 -6.57 7.52
N GLY A 37 -17.57 -7.36 6.54
CA GLY A 37 -18.41 -8.00 5.54
C GLY A 37 -18.95 -7.03 4.49
N GLN A 38 -18.37 -5.83 4.39
CA GLN A 38 -18.78 -4.81 3.43
C GLN A 38 -17.91 -4.92 2.16
N SER A 39 -18.48 -4.44 1.05
CA SER A 39 -17.75 -4.35 -0.20
C SER A 39 -16.78 -3.17 -0.15
N PHE A 40 -15.50 -3.41 -0.45
CA PHE A 40 -14.44 -2.42 -0.47
C PHE A 40 -13.52 -2.64 -1.67
N GLY A 41 -13.13 -1.57 -2.35
CA GLY A 41 -12.33 -1.68 -3.56
C GLY A 41 -11.44 -0.48 -3.86
N LEU A 42 -10.75 -0.54 -5.01
CA LEU A 42 -9.84 0.52 -5.43
C LEU A 42 -10.53 1.90 -5.53
N LYS A 43 -11.82 1.92 -5.88
CA LYS A 43 -12.63 3.17 -5.95
C LYS A 43 -12.81 3.85 -4.61
N ASP A 44 -12.85 3.09 -3.50
CA ASP A 44 -12.95 3.64 -2.15
C ASP A 44 -11.66 4.32 -1.70
N LEU A 45 -10.56 4.05 -2.42
CA LEU A 45 -9.22 4.61 -2.22
C LEU A 45 -8.87 5.72 -3.23
N GLU A 46 -9.80 6.11 -4.10
CA GLU A 46 -9.57 7.17 -5.08
C GLU A 46 -9.24 8.50 -4.39
N GLY A 47 -8.15 9.13 -4.80
CA GLY A 47 -7.66 10.38 -4.21
C GLY A 47 -6.97 10.23 -2.86
N LYS A 48 -6.77 8.99 -2.36
CA LYS A 48 -6.13 8.70 -1.08
C LYS A 48 -4.72 8.15 -1.27
N VAL A 49 -3.85 8.47 -0.32
CA VAL A 49 -2.55 7.79 -0.15
C VAL A 49 -2.77 6.61 0.76
N TRP A 50 -2.22 5.46 0.42
CA TRP A 50 -2.41 4.26 1.24
C TRP A 50 -1.23 3.30 1.19
N VAL A 51 -1.12 2.45 2.20
CA VAL A 51 -0.08 1.44 2.35
C VAL A 51 -0.72 0.06 2.33
N ALA A 52 -0.18 -0.87 1.53
CA ALA A 52 -0.65 -2.23 1.47
C ALA A 52 0.36 -3.25 1.97
N ASN A 53 -0.15 -4.41 2.40
CA ASN A 53 0.62 -5.63 2.62
C ASN A 53 -0.22 -6.88 2.34
N LEU A 54 0.46 -8.02 2.32
CA LEU A 54 -0.13 -9.36 2.27
C LEU A 54 -0.07 -9.98 3.67
N PHE A 55 -1.09 -10.74 4.07
CA PHE A 55 -1.16 -11.42 5.37
C PHE A 55 -2.06 -12.64 5.30
N PHE A 56 -2.08 -13.47 6.36
CA PHE A 56 -3.15 -14.45 6.64
C PHE A 56 -3.21 -14.73 8.15
N THR A 57 -4.39 -15.12 8.65
CA THR A 57 -4.64 -15.19 10.09
C THR A 57 -3.92 -16.36 10.77
N ASN A 58 -3.76 -17.50 10.10
CA ASN A 58 -3.11 -18.69 10.59
C ASN A 58 -1.57 -18.71 10.46
N CYS A 59 -0.97 -17.57 10.09
CA CYS A 59 0.47 -17.45 9.98
C CYS A 59 1.14 -17.56 11.35
N THR A 60 2.06 -18.51 11.50
CA THR A 60 2.78 -18.75 12.75
C THR A 60 4.18 -18.14 12.77
N THR A 61 4.60 -17.46 11.71
CA THR A 61 5.98 -16.97 11.54
C THR A 61 6.06 -15.45 11.42
N VAL A 62 5.89 -14.90 10.22
CA VAL A 62 6.20 -13.49 9.89
C VAL A 62 5.01 -12.54 10.01
N CYS A 63 3.77 -13.00 9.76
CA CYS A 63 2.62 -12.12 9.71
C CYS A 63 2.34 -11.37 11.03
N PRO A 64 2.50 -11.98 12.23
CA PRO A 64 2.35 -11.22 13.47
C PRO A 64 3.29 -10.02 13.56
N THR A 65 4.56 -10.20 13.15
CA THR A 65 5.54 -9.11 13.11
C THR A 65 5.19 -8.07 12.04
N LEU A 66 4.82 -8.52 10.85
CA LEU A 66 4.42 -7.66 9.74
C LEU A 66 3.20 -6.80 10.11
N THR A 67 2.17 -7.40 10.72
CA THR A 67 0.96 -6.69 11.14
C THR A 67 1.24 -5.73 12.30
N ALA A 68 2.08 -6.12 13.28
CA ALA A 68 2.50 -5.21 14.35
C ALA A 68 3.27 -4.00 13.81
N ASN A 69 4.14 -4.20 12.81
CA ASN A 69 4.87 -3.12 12.16
C ASN A 69 3.93 -2.18 11.37
N MET A 70 2.92 -2.71 10.70
CA MET A 70 1.89 -1.90 10.02
C MET A 70 1.07 -1.10 11.03
N SER A 71 0.66 -1.72 12.15
CA SER A 71 -0.04 -1.04 13.24
C SER A 71 0.81 0.11 13.82
N TYR A 72 2.10 -0.11 13.99
CA TYR A 72 3.00 0.95 14.43
C TYR A 72 3.09 2.09 13.42
N ILE A 73 3.12 1.80 12.10
CA ILE A 73 3.12 2.85 11.06
C ILE A 73 1.80 3.63 11.11
N GLN A 74 0.66 2.96 11.26
CA GLN A 74 -0.65 3.59 11.39
C GLN A 74 -0.67 4.56 12.59
N GLN A 75 -0.28 4.09 13.76
CA GLN A 75 -0.21 4.91 14.96
C GLN A 75 0.71 6.13 14.78
N GLN A 76 1.91 5.92 14.21
CA GLN A 76 2.85 7.03 13.98
C GLN A 76 2.34 8.03 12.93
N ALA A 77 1.57 7.59 11.95
CA ALA A 77 0.91 8.48 10.99
C ALA A 77 -0.17 9.34 11.68
N GLU A 78 -1.01 8.73 12.52
CA GLU A 78 -2.01 9.44 13.33
C GLU A 78 -1.36 10.46 14.28
N GLU A 79 -0.32 10.07 15.01
CA GLU A 79 0.43 10.97 15.90
C GLU A 79 1.08 12.15 15.15
N ALA A 80 1.43 11.95 13.89
CA ALA A 80 1.99 12.98 13.01
C ALA A 80 0.92 13.85 12.31
N GLY A 81 -0.39 13.61 12.55
CA GLY A 81 -1.50 14.31 11.91
C GLY A 81 -1.65 13.97 10.42
N LEU A 82 -1.26 12.75 10.01
CA LEU A 82 -1.44 12.23 8.65
C LEU A 82 -2.71 11.36 8.57
N ASP A 83 -3.83 11.89 9.09
CA ASP A 83 -5.10 11.15 9.28
C ASP A 83 -5.78 10.71 7.98
N GLU A 84 -5.32 11.25 6.84
CA GLU A 84 -5.86 10.92 5.51
C GLU A 84 -5.17 9.71 4.85
N VAL A 85 -4.15 9.11 5.49
CA VAL A 85 -3.52 7.90 4.96
C VAL A 85 -4.34 6.66 5.32
N HIS A 86 -4.53 5.78 4.34
CA HIS A 86 -5.23 4.52 4.54
C HIS A 86 -4.27 3.33 4.53
N PHE A 87 -4.74 2.21 5.04
CA PHE A 87 -4.01 0.95 5.11
C PHE A 87 -4.90 -0.16 4.54
N VAL A 88 -4.32 -1.08 3.78
CA VAL A 88 -5.06 -2.20 3.18
C VAL A 88 -4.23 -3.47 3.30
N SER A 89 -4.75 -4.47 3.96
CA SER A 89 -4.14 -5.79 4.08
C SER A 89 -4.94 -6.81 3.28
N PHE A 90 -4.30 -7.51 2.35
CA PHE A 90 -4.93 -8.53 1.52
C PHE A 90 -4.63 -9.91 2.11
N SER A 91 -5.68 -10.68 2.45
CA SER A 91 -5.49 -12.07 2.86
C SER A 91 -4.96 -12.90 1.70
N VAL A 92 -3.93 -13.70 1.96
CA VAL A 92 -3.40 -14.67 0.99
C VAL A 92 -3.90 -16.11 1.23
N ASP A 93 -4.83 -16.26 2.20
CA ASP A 93 -5.53 -17.50 2.51
C ASP A 93 -7.06 -17.31 2.56
N PRO A 94 -7.68 -16.78 1.49
CA PRO A 94 -9.08 -16.35 1.51
C PRO A 94 -10.09 -17.49 1.70
N GLU A 95 -9.68 -18.74 1.49
CA GLU A 95 -10.53 -19.92 1.71
C GLU A 95 -10.67 -20.25 3.21
N VAL A 96 -9.75 -19.77 4.04
CA VAL A 96 -9.72 -19.94 5.50
C VAL A 96 -10.11 -18.65 6.21
N ASP A 97 -9.59 -17.52 5.76
CA ASP A 97 -9.75 -16.21 6.40
C ASP A 97 -11.14 -15.63 6.15
N THR A 98 -12.09 -15.89 7.07
CA THR A 98 -13.41 -15.23 7.05
C THR A 98 -13.30 -13.77 7.55
N PRO A 99 -14.25 -12.89 7.21
CA PRO A 99 -14.29 -11.53 7.77
C PRO A 99 -14.23 -11.51 9.30
N GLU A 100 -14.90 -12.44 9.98
CA GLU A 100 -14.89 -12.54 11.45
C GLU A 100 -13.50 -12.91 11.99
N ASP A 101 -12.83 -13.89 11.40
CA ASP A 101 -11.46 -14.29 11.79
C ASP A 101 -10.47 -13.17 11.59
N ILE A 102 -10.56 -12.50 10.44
CA ILE A 102 -9.73 -11.33 10.10
C ILE A 102 -9.95 -10.20 11.09
N LYS A 103 -11.21 -9.87 11.42
CA LYS A 103 -11.52 -8.82 12.38
C LYS A 103 -10.91 -9.11 13.75
N LYS A 104 -11.10 -10.32 14.25
CA LYS A 104 -10.53 -10.79 15.53
C LYS A 104 -8.99 -10.73 15.51
N TYR A 105 -8.38 -11.14 14.40
CA TYR A 105 -6.94 -11.05 14.21
C TYR A 105 -6.47 -9.59 14.27
N ALA A 106 -7.07 -8.70 13.50
CA ALA A 106 -6.71 -7.28 13.41
C ALA A 106 -6.89 -6.53 14.74
N GLU A 107 -7.95 -6.84 15.50
CA GLU A 107 -8.20 -6.29 16.85
C GLU A 107 -7.05 -6.61 17.81
N SER A 108 -6.39 -7.77 17.68
CA SER A 108 -5.25 -8.14 18.52
C SER A 108 -4.00 -7.27 18.29
N PHE A 109 -3.97 -6.53 17.18
CA PHE A 109 -2.92 -5.56 16.84
C PHE A 109 -3.38 -4.11 16.99
N ALA A 110 -4.52 -3.86 17.62
CA ALA A 110 -5.09 -2.52 17.81
C ALA A 110 -5.30 -1.74 16.50
N ALA A 111 -5.65 -2.43 15.41
CA ALA A 111 -5.92 -1.82 14.11
C ALA A 111 -7.07 -0.81 14.21
N ASN A 112 -6.85 0.40 13.72
CA ASN A 112 -7.91 1.40 13.61
C ASN A 112 -8.67 1.21 12.29
N PHE A 113 -9.85 0.60 12.35
CA PHE A 113 -10.68 0.28 11.18
C PHE A 113 -11.25 1.50 10.45
N SER A 114 -11.12 2.71 10.99
CA SER A 114 -11.52 3.90 10.24
C SER A 114 -10.63 4.20 9.04
N THR A 115 -9.38 3.71 9.08
CA THR A 115 -8.37 3.91 8.03
C THR A 115 -7.69 2.61 7.59
N TRP A 116 -7.94 1.48 8.24
CA TRP A 116 -7.32 0.20 7.89
C TRP A 116 -8.36 -0.85 7.53
N HIS A 117 -8.32 -1.35 6.30
CA HIS A 117 -9.19 -2.38 5.76
C HIS A 117 -8.41 -3.67 5.53
N PHE A 118 -9.01 -4.77 5.92
CA PHE A 118 -8.47 -6.12 5.73
C PHE A 118 -9.39 -6.87 4.77
N LEU A 119 -8.86 -7.36 3.66
CA LEU A 119 -9.66 -7.85 2.55
C LEU A 119 -9.58 -9.37 2.36
N THR A 120 -10.72 -9.96 2.03
CA THR A 120 -10.93 -11.36 1.69
C THR A 120 -12.11 -11.48 0.70
N GLY A 121 -12.67 -12.68 0.49
CA GLY A 121 -13.86 -12.89 -0.35
C GLY A 121 -13.57 -13.06 -1.83
N TYR A 122 -12.36 -13.41 -2.17
CA TYR A 122 -11.88 -13.80 -3.50
C TYR A 122 -11.37 -15.25 -3.47
N SER A 123 -11.10 -15.84 -4.61
CA SER A 123 -10.49 -17.17 -4.69
C SER A 123 -8.97 -17.12 -4.43
N GLN A 124 -8.39 -18.27 -4.04
CA GLN A 124 -6.95 -18.40 -3.88
C GLN A 124 -6.20 -17.98 -5.16
N LYS A 125 -6.68 -18.43 -6.32
CA LYS A 125 -6.06 -18.07 -7.60
C LYS A 125 -6.12 -16.57 -7.91
N GLU A 126 -7.21 -15.89 -7.55
CA GLU A 126 -7.33 -14.45 -7.77
C GLU A 126 -6.28 -13.68 -6.97
N ILE A 127 -6.06 -14.03 -5.70
CA ILE A 127 -5.04 -13.32 -4.90
C ILE A 127 -3.62 -13.66 -5.34
N GLU A 128 -3.35 -14.87 -5.78
CA GLU A 128 -2.05 -15.25 -6.37
C GLU A 128 -1.75 -14.42 -7.61
N ASP A 129 -2.72 -14.33 -8.54
CA ASP A 129 -2.58 -13.54 -9.76
C ASP A 129 -2.49 -12.04 -9.44
N TYR A 130 -3.34 -11.54 -8.53
CA TYR A 130 -3.35 -10.14 -8.15
C TYR A 130 -2.04 -9.69 -7.50
N ALA A 131 -1.51 -10.46 -6.56
CA ALA A 131 -0.24 -10.18 -5.90
C ALA A 131 0.93 -10.16 -6.90
N LEU A 132 0.96 -11.13 -7.83
CA LEU A 132 1.99 -11.21 -8.85
C LEU A 132 1.91 -10.02 -9.83
N ASN A 133 0.73 -9.73 -10.34
CA ASN A 133 0.53 -8.69 -11.35
C ASN A 133 0.77 -7.30 -10.79
N ASN A 134 0.30 -7.02 -9.58
CA ASN A 134 0.25 -5.69 -8.99
C ASN A 134 1.41 -5.39 -8.04
N PHE A 135 1.77 -6.33 -7.17
CA PHE A 135 2.84 -6.14 -6.17
C PHE A 135 4.16 -6.78 -6.60
N LYS A 136 4.17 -7.63 -7.66
CA LYS A 136 5.33 -8.43 -8.07
C LYS A 136 5.79 -9.38 -6.96
N GLU A 137 4.85 -9.84 -6.15
CA GLU A 137 5.05 -10.80 -5.09
C GLU A 137 4.45 -12.16 -5.45
N TRP A 138 5.20 -13.20 -5.20
CA TRP A 138 4.69 -14.57 -5.33
C TRP A 138 3.87 -14.92 -4.09
N VAL A 139 2.67 -15.47 -4.34
CA VAL A 139 1.85 -16.12 -3.32
C VAL A 139 1.67 -17.57 -3.76
N VAL A 140 1.96 -18.50 -2.88
CA VAL A 140 1.84 -19.93 -3.14
C VAL A 140 1.25 -20.62 -1.92
N LYS A 141 0.10 -21.25 -2.07
CA LYS A 141 -0.50 -22.13 -1.07
C LYS A 141 -0.16 -23.58 -1.42
N PRO A 142 0.74 -24.27 -0.66
CA PRO A 142 1.06 -25.68 -0.91
C PRO A 142 -0.16 -26.57 -0.64
N GLU A 143 -0.33 -27.63 -1.44
CA GLU A 143 -1.49 -28.56 -1.32
C GLU A 143 -1.59 -29.29 0.05
N ASN A 144 -0.45 -29.47 0.73
CA ASN A 144 -0.36 -30.26 1.97
C ASN A 144 0.18 -29.44 3.15
N ASP A 145 0.07 -28.12 3.12
CA ASP A 145 0.50 -27.21 4.18
C ASP A 145 -0.57 -26.14 4.40
N ASP A 146 -0.79 -25.78 5.65
CA ASP A 146 -1.68 -24.67 6.04
C ASP A 146 -0.96 -23.31 6.01
N GLN A 147 0.35 -23.29 5.77
CA GLN A 147 1.14 -22.08 5.65
C GLN A 147 1.24 -21.62 4.19
N VAL A 148 0.95 -20.36 3.96
CA VAL A 148 1.05 -19.71 2.64
C VAL A 148 2.39 -18.99 2.51
N ILE A 149 3.11 -19.26 1.43
CA ILE A 149 4.36 -18.56 1.12
C ILE A 149 4.00 -17.24 0.42
N HIS A 150 4.43 -16.12 0.99
CA HIS A 150 4.22 -14.78 0.41
C HIS A 150 5.34 -13.81 0.79
N GLY A 151 5.40 -12.67 0.08
CA GLY A 151 6.35 -11.60 0.39
C GLY A 151 5.97 -10.82 1.66
N THR A 152 6.97 -10.19 2.28
CA THR A 152 6.83 -9.47 3.56
C THR A 152 6.99 -7.95 3.40
N LYS A 153 6.66 -7.41 2.23
CA LYS A 153 6.82 -5.99 1.95
C LYS A 153 5.58 -5.16 2.30
N PHE A 154 5.85 -3.89 2.55
CA PHE A 154 4.86 -2.82 2.48
C PHE A 154 4.95 -2.10 1.14
N PHE A 155 3.81 -1.74 0.58
CA PHE A 155 3.70 -1.03 -0.70
C PHE A 155 3.01 0.31 -0.45
N LEU A 156 3.61 1.41 -0.91
CA LEU A 156 3.03 2.74 -0.82
C LEU A 156 2.38 3.11 -2.16
N MET A 157 1.12 3.49 -2.12
CA MET A 157 0.36 3.98 -3.25
C MET A 157 0.09 5.48 -3.15
N ASN A 158 0.12 6.14 -4.29
CA ASN A 158 -0.27 7.54 -4.43
C ASN A 158 -1.78 7.71 -4.64
N LYS A 159 -2.24 8.96 -4.73
CA LYS A 159 -3.66 9.33 -4.94
C LYS A 159 -4.26 8.83 -6.25
N ASN A 160 -3.43 8.40 -7.20
CA ASN A 160 -3.88 7.83 -8.48
C ASN A 160 -4.02 6.29 -8.41
N GLY A 161 -3.80 5.65 -7.27
CA GLY A 161 -3.79 4.20 -7.13
C GLY A 161 -2.56 3.53 -7.77
N GLU A 162 -1.42 4.21 -7.80
CA GLU A 162 -0.18 3.71 -8.36
C GLU A 162 0.81 3.36 -7.26
N VAL A 163 1.47 2.21 -7.35
CA VAL A 163 2.58 1.83 -6.47
C VAL A 163 3.78 2.72 -6.76
N ILE A 164 4.19 3.52 -5.80
CA ILE A 164 5.32 4.47 -5.92
C ILE A 164 6.57 4.03 -5.14
N SER A 165 6.41 3.17 -4.15
CA SER A 165 7.52 2.60 -3.38
C SER A 165 7.15 1.27 -2.74
N ASP A 166 8.15 0.47 -2.41
CA ASP A 166 8.03 -0.71 -1.57
C ASP A 166 9.15 -0.72 -0.51
N TYR A 167 8.89 -1.36 0.63
CA TYR A 167 9.77 -1.39 1.80
C TYR A 167 9.75 -2.77 2.46
N PRO A 168 10.83 -3.22 3.10
CA PRO A 168 10.78 -4.40 3.97
C PRO A 168 9.78 -4.13 5.12
N GLY A 169 8.93 -5.12 5.41
CA GLY A 169 7.86 -4.97 6.40
C GLY A 169 8.07 -5.79 7.67
N ASP A 170 9.00 -6.76 7.67
CA ASP A 170 9.27 -7.66 8.79
C ASP A 170 10.56 -7.34 9.56
N VAL A 171 11.68 -7.17 8.84
CA VAL A 171 13.01 -6.90 9.41
C VAL A 171 13.54 -5.58 8.87
N ASP A 172 14.25 -4.83 9.72
CA ASP A 172 14.86 -3.53 9.37
C ASP A 172 13.88 -2.54 8.72
N VAL A 173 12.64 -2.49 9.21
CA VAL A 173 11.58 -1.63 8.69
C VAL A 173 11.98 -0.16 8.76
N PRO A 174 12.04 0.56 7.61
CA PRO A 174 12.50 1.94 7.58
C PRO A 174 11.36 2.93 7.93
N TYR A 175 10.80 2.86 9.14
CA TYR A 175 9.62 3.63 9.57
C TYR A 175 9.70 5.12 9.25
N LYS A 176 10.86 5.76 9.53
CA LYS A 176 11.05 7.19 9.26
C LYS A 176 10.96 7.52 7.77
N GLN A 177 11.46 6.62 6.92
CA GLN A 177 11.39 6.82 5.47
C GLN A 177 9.96 6.62 4.97
N ILE A 178 9.27 5.58 5.46
CA ILE A 178 7.86 5.32 5.12
C ILE A 178 6.99 6.53 5.47
N LEU A 179 7.08 7.05 6.69
CA LEU A 179 6.29 8.22 7.12
C LEU A 179 6.64 9.49 6.32
N LYS A 180 7.91 9.69 5.98
CA LYS A 180 8.34 10.79 5.12
C LYS A 180 7.75 10.67 3.72
N ASP A 181 7.74 9.47 3.15
CA ASP A 181 7.25 9.24 1.79
C ASP A 181 5.71 9.31 1.74
N ILE A 182 5.01 8.81 2.76
CA ILE A 182 3.56 9.03 2.96
C ILE A 182 3.25 10.53 2.95
N LYS A 183 3.94 11.31 3.79
CA LYS A 183 3.74 12.75 3.88
C LYS A 183 4.01 13.47 2.56
N SER A 184 4.94 12.98 1.75
CA SER A 184 5.28 13.57 0.45
C SER A 184 4.27 13.21 -0.64
N ALA A 185 3.49 12.13 -0.46
CA ALA A 185 2.46 11.66 -1.39
C ALA A 185 1.08 12.28 -1.09
N LEU A 186 0.81 12.73 0.16
CA LEU A 186 -0.39 13.46 0.57
C LEU A 186 -0.44 14.86 -0.04
#